data_476002af51aaae1e2899dab555226ed9
#
_entry.id   476002af51aaae1e2899dab555226ed9
#
_cell.length_a   1.000
_cell.length_b   1.000
_cell.length_c   1.000
_cell.angle_alpha   90.00
_cell.angle_beta   90.00
_cell.angle_gamma   90.00
#
_symmetry.space_group_name_H-M   'P 1'
#
loop_
_entity.id
_entity.type
_entity.pdbx_description
1 polymer ?
#
loop_
_entity_poly.entity_id
_entity_poly.type
_entity_poly.pdbx_seq_one_letter_code
_entity_poly.pdbx_strand_id
1 'polypeptide(L)'
;EHLPQDATNLLIAGAVDFVIFLTRENRFSQGGGLRRFVASVREVNGVDGRVLSSEVFADDGSGIAQPAAPIACVRDLMAAGYDPAASYQRGAA
;
A
#
# COMPACT_ATOMS: atom_id res chain seq x y z
N GLU A 1 -17.32 24.28 9.42
CA GLU A 1 -16.27 24.27 10.43
C GLU A 1 -15.20 23.27 10.09
N HIS A 2 -13.99 23.60 10.43
CA HIS A 2 -12.84 22.74 10.16
C HIS A 2 -12.40 22.03 11.43
N LEU A 3 -12.17 20.73 11.31
CA LEU A 3 -11.51 20.01 12.39
C LEU A 3 -10.05 20.45 12.46
N PRO A 4 -9.45 20.53 13.66
CA PRO A 4 -8.02 20.73 13.77
C PRO A 4 -7.28 19.61 13.02
N GLN A 5 -6.11 19.92 12.47
CA GLN A 5 -5.33 18.96 11.72
C GLN A 5 -5.02 17.71 12.54
N ASP A 6 -4.71 17.87 13.83
CA ASP A 6 -4.42 16.74 14.69
C ASP A 6 -5.62 15.82 14.86
N ALA A 7 -6.82 16.39 15.01
CA ALA A 7 -8.05 15.58 15.11
C ALA A 7 -8.33 14.85 13.80
N THR A 8 -8.12 15.52 12.66
CA THR A 8 -8.27 14.88 11.36
C THR A 8 -7.29 13.73 11.19
N ASN A 9 -6.03 13.92 11.56
CA ASN A 9 -5.01 12.86 11.48
C ASN A 9 -5.36 11.67 12.37
N LEU A 10 -5.87 11.91 13.57
CA LEU A 10 -6.29 10.84 14.47
C LEU A 10 -7.46 10.05 13.87
N LEU A 11 -8.42 10.73 13.26
CA LEU A 11 -9.54 10.06 12.62
C LEU A 11 -9.06 9.18 11.45
N ILE A 12 -8.16 9.67 10.63
CA ILE A 12 -7.60 8.93 9.52
C ILE A 12 -6.83 7.71 10.04
N ALA A 13 -5.95 7.90 11.01
CA ALA A 13 -5.15 6.81 11.56
C ALA A 13 -6.00 5.73 12.23
N GLY A 14 -7.16 6.11 12.80
CA GLY A 14 -8.07 5.16 13.43
C GLY A 14 -9.00 4.45 12.45
N ALA A 15 -9.24 5.03 11.27
CA ALA A 15 -10.22 4.52 10.32
C ALA A 15 -9.60 3.84 9.10
N VAL A 16 -8.36 4.18 8.74
CA VAL A 16 -7.69 3.69 7.53
C VAL A 16 -6.52 2.79 7.92
N ASP A 17 -6.53 1.55 7.45
CA ASP A 17 -5.44 0.62 7.71
C ASP A 17 -4.40 0.64 6.60
N PHE A 18 -4.84 0.75 5.36
CA PHE A 18 -3.96 0.74 4.19
C PHE A 18 -4.38 1.80 3.20
N VAL A 19 -3.38 2.35 2.49
CA VAL A 19 -3.61 3.23 1.34
C VAL A 19 -2.99 2.56 0.13
N ILE A 20 -3.79 2.37 -0.92
CA ILE A 20 -3.35 1.72 -2.14
C ILE A 20 -3.28 2.76 -3.24
N PHE A 21 -2.09 2.93 -3.83
CA PHE A 21 -1.87 3.86 -4.93
C PHE A 21 -1.92 3.11 -6.24
N LEU A 22 -2.83 3.54 -7.11
CA LEU A 22 -2.97 2.99 -8.46
C LEU A 22 -2.32 3.93 -9.45
N THR A 23 -1.63 3.36 -10.41
CA THR A 23 -0.99 4.09 -11.50
C THR A 23 -1.56 3.63 -12.82
N ARG A 24 -1.68 4.58 -13.75
CA ARG A 24 -2.07 4.29 -15.13
C ARG A 24 -0.88 4.59 -16.04
N GLU A 25 -0.51 3.62 -16.86
CA GLU A 25 0.63 3.72 -17.75
C GLU A 25 0.16 3.55 -19.19
N ASN A 26 0.66 4.40 -20.06
CA ASN A 26 0.40 4.34 -21.49
C ASN A 26 1.56 3.62 -22.18
N ARG A 27 1.30 2.42 -22.70
CA ARG A 27 2.31 1.60 -23.38
C ARG A 27 2.05 1.46 -24.87
N PHE A 28 1.28 2.35 -25.47
CA PHE A 28 0.98 2.28 -26.90
C PHE A 28 2.25 2.30 -27.76
N SER A 29 3.24 3.11 -27.35
CA SER A 29 4.52 3.18 -28.07
C SER A 29 5.33 1.88 -28.00
N GLN A 30 4.99 1.01 -27.06
CA GLN A 30 5.69 -0.28 -26.86
C GLN A 30 4.82 -1.47 -27.31
N GLY A 31 3.76 -1.20 -28.07
CA GLY A 31 2.84 -2.23 -28.52
C GLY A 31 1.84 -2.70 -27.48
N GLY A 32 1.80 -2.09 -26.33
CA GLY A 32 0.89 -2.46 -25.24
C GLY A 32 -0.37 -1.67 -25.27
N GLY A 33 -0.80 -0.87 -24.63
CA GLY A 33 -2.00 -0.05 -24.50
C GLY A 33 -2.00 0.61 -23.13
N LEU A 34 -3.17 1.02 -22.66
CA LEU A 34 -3.31 1.53 -21.30
C LEU A 34 -3.27 0.38 -20.31
N ARG A 35 -2.50 0.57 -19.26
CA ARG A 35 -2.38 -0.41 -18.20
C ARG A 35 -2.56 0.30 -16.85
N ARG A 36 -3.32 -0.34 -15.97
CA ARG A 36 -3.47 0.11 -14.58
C ARG A 36 -2.87 -0.95 -13.68
N PHE A 37 -2.14 -0.50 -12.68
CA PHE A 37 -1.54 -1.42 -11.72
C PHE A 37 -1.37 -0.75 -10.36
N VAL A 38 -1.16 -1.59 -9.33
CA VAL A 38 -0.88 -1.10 -7.99
C VAL A 38 0.59 -0.71 -7.93
N ALA A 39 0.86 0.58 -7.74
CA ALA A 39 2.22 1.09 -7.67
C ALA A 39 2.78 1.00 -6.25
N SER A 40 1.93 1.15 -5.24
CA SER A 40 2.37 1.18 -3.85
C SER A 40 1.21 0.80 -2.94
N VAL A 41 1.51 0.10 -1.87
CA VAL A 41 0.60 -0.13 -0.75
C VAL A 41 1.31 0.35 0.50
N ARG A 42 0.68 1.27 1.23
CA ARG A 42 1.22 1.80 2.48
C ARG A 42 0.32 1.41 3.62
N GLU A 43 0.93 0.93 4.70
CA GLU A 43 0.22 0.65 5.95
C GLU A 43 0.23 1.88 6.84
N VAL A 44 -0.94 2.28 7.33
CA VAL A 44 -1.05 3.39 8.28
C VAL A 44 -0.65 2.89 9.66
N ASN A 45 0.41 3.47 10.23
CA ASN A 45 1.01 2.98 11.48
C ASN A 45 0.58 3.78 12.70
N GLY A 46 0.12 5.02 12.52
CA GLY A 46 -0.24 5.88 13.63
C GLY A 46 -0.19 7.34 13.25
N VAL A 47 -0.03 8.18 14.25
CA VAL A 47 0.02 9.63 14.05
C VAL A 47 1.01 10.26 15.01
N ASP A 48 1.77 11.24 14.50
CA ASP A 48 2.70 12.04 15.29
C ASP A 48 2.78 13.41 14.60
N GLY A 49 1.76 14.27 14.86
CA GLY A 49 1.60 15.51 14.14
C GLY A 49 1.17 15.36 12.69
N ARG A 50 1.33 14.19 12.14
CA ARG A 50 0.91 13.80 10.78
C ARG A 50 0.64 12.30 10.78
N VAL A 51 -0.07 11.83 9.76
CA VAL A 51 -0.32 10.40 9.61
C VAL A 51 0.98 9.72 9.20
N LEU A 52 1.39 8.71 9.96
CA LEU A 52 2.58 7.92 9.68
C LEU A 52 2.19 6.67 8.90
N SER A 53 2.98 6.34 7.90
CA SER A 53 2.75 5.14 7.11
C SER A 53 4.05 4.52 6.65
N SER A 54 4.02 3.21 6.37
CA SER A 54 5.16 2.46 5.84
C SER A 54 4.76 1.87 4.50
N GLU A 55 5.64 1.96 3.50
CA GLU A 55 5.42 1.32 2.22
C GLU A 55 5.71 -0.16 2.33
N VAL A 56 4.66 -0.99 2.28
CA VAL A 56 4.79 -2.45 2.45
C VAL A 56 4.88 -3.17 1.12
N PHE A 57 4.37 -2.58 0.05
CA PHE A 57 4.56 -3.06 -1.32
C PHE A 57 4.89 -1.86 -2.20
N ALA A 58 5.83 -2.05 -3.12
CA ALA A 58 6.27 -0.99 -4.03
C ALA A 58 6.60 -1.56 -5.40
N ASP A 59 6.27 -0.81 -6.45
CA ASP A 59 6.68 -1.15 -7.80
C ASP A 59 8.17 -0.84 -7.95
N ASP A 60 8.92 -1.81 -8.48
CA ASP A 60 10.35 -1.69 -8.75
C ASP A 60 10.65 -1.35 -10.22
N GLY A 61 9.63 -0.94 -10.96
CA GLY A 61 9.73 -0.67 -12.38
C GLY A 61 9.18 -1.81 -13.25
N SER A 62 8.86 -2.95 -12.65
CA SER A 62 8.30 -4.10 -13.38
C SER A 62 6.81 -3.95 -13.67
N GLY A 63 6.13 -3.02 -13.01
CA GLY A 63 4.69 -2.85 -13.10
C GLY A 63 3.92 -3.79 -12.19
N ILE A 64 4.59 -4.39 -11.23
CA ILE A 64 3.99 -5.26 -10.21
C ILE A 64 4.52 -4.82 -8.86
N ALA A 65 3.64 -4.56 -7.90
CA ALA A 65 4.07 -4.20 -6.56
C ALA A 65 4.71 -5.40 -5.87
N GLN A 66 5.93 -5.22 -5.40
CA GLN A 66 6.73 -6.24 -4.73
C GLN A 66 6.75 -5.96 -3.23
N PRO A 67 6.92 -6.97 -2.38
CA PRO A 67 7.10 -6.74 -0.94
C PRO A 67 8.29 -5.83 -0.68
N ALA A 68 8.06 -4.77 0.10
CA ALA A 68 9.08 -3.75 0.40
C ALA A 68 9.41 -3.69 1.89
N ALA A 69 8.41 -3.90 2.76
CA ALA A 69 8.60 -3.88 4.20
C ALA A 69 7.59 -4.82 4.86
N PRO A 70 7.90 -5.33 6.07
CA PRO A 70 6.93 -6.17 6.79
C PRO A 70 5.67 -5.39 7.14
N ILE A 71 4.53 -6.09 7.11
CA ILE A 71 3.24 -5.55 7.52
C ILE A 71 3.13 -5.65 9.03
N ALA A 72 2.87 -4.53 9.71
CA ALA A 72 2.80 -4.52 11.17
C ALA A 72 1.59 -5.32 11.69
N CYS A 73 0.44 -5.23 11.01
CA CYS A 73 -0.77 -5.94 11.42
C CYS A 73 -0.88 -7.34 10.78
N VAL A 74 0.24 -7.98 10.45
CA VAL A 74 0.24 -9.25 9.73
C VAL A 74 -0.51 -10.35 10.47
N ARG A 75 -0.46 -10.36 11.81
CA ARG A 75 -1.16 -11.39 12.61
C ARG A 75 -2.68 -11.32 12.42
N ASP A 76 -3.23 -10.12 12.40
CA ASP A 76 -4.66 -9.93 12.18
C ASP A 76 -5.06 -10.37 10.77
N LEU A 77 -4.21 -10.06 9.79
CA LEU A 77 -4.45 -10.48 8.41
C LEU A 77 -4.37 -11.99 8.26
N MET A 78 -3.40 -12.63 8.92
CA MET A 78 -3.28 -14.09 8.90
C MET A 78 -4.49 -14.76 9.52
N ALA A 79 -5.03 -14.20 10.60
CA ALA A 79 -6.24 -14.70 11.21
C ALA A 79 -7.43 -14.63 10.26
N ALA A 80 -7.42 -13.68 9.32
CA ALA A 80 -8.46 -13.52 8.31
C ALA A 80 -8.19 -14.32 7.02
N GLY A 81 -7.08 -15.07 6.97
CA GLY A 81 -6.78 -15.93 5.83
C GLY A 81 -5.63 -15.47 4.94
N TYR A 82 -4.97 -14.38 5.28
CA TYR A 82 -3.84 -13.88 4.50
C TYR A 82 -2.61 -14.79 4.68
N ASP A 83 -1.94 -15.11 3.58
CA ASP A 83 -0.70 -15.88 3.59
C ASP A 83 0.46 -14.99 3.14
N PRO A 84 1.30 -14.51 4.06
CA PRO A 84 2.43 -13.67 3.69
C PRO A 84 3.46 -14.38 2.80
N ALA A 85 3.60 -15.70 2.93
CA ALA A 85 4.53 -16.46 2.11
C ALA A 85 4.15 -16.44 0.62
N ALA A 86 2.86 -16.40 0.32
CA ALA A 86 2.40 -16.33 -1.07
C ALA A 86 2.85 -15.04 -1.75
N SER A 87 2.84 -13.91 -1.02
CA SER A 87 3.30 -12.63 -1.56
C SER A 87 4.79 -12.66 -1.88
N TYR A 88 5.59 -13.23 -1.00
CA TYR A 88 7.04 -13.33 -1.22
C TYR A 88 7.36 -14.30 -2.35
N GLN A 89 6.64 -15.41 -2.45
CA GLN A 89 6.83 -16.35 -3.55
C GLN A 89 6.51 -15.72 -4.89
N ARG A 90 5.45 -14.93 -4.96
CA ARG A 90 5.09 -14.21 -6.18
C ARG A 90 6.15 -13.17 -6.53
N GLY A 91 6.70 -12.48 -5.54
CA GLY A 91 7.77 -11.51 -5.77
C GLY A 91 9.06 -12.15 -6.23
N ALA A 92 9.32 -13.41 -5.88
CA ALA A 92 10.51 -14.14 -6.28
C ALA A 92 10.41 -14.71 -7.70
N ALA A 93 9.20 -14.82 -8.22
CA ALA A 93 8.97 -15.30 -9.58
C ALA A 93 9.10 -14.16 -10.62
#